data_4ba810c5bfc8b011f4a5f220e6b258b6
#
_entry.id   4ba810c5bfc8b011f4a5f220e6b258b6
#
_cell.length_a   1.000
_cell.length_b   1.000
_cell.length_c   1.000
_cell.angle_alpha   90.00
_cell.angle_beta   90.00
_cell.angle_gamma   90.00
#
_symmetry.space_group_name_H-M   'P 1'
#
loop_
_entity.id
_entity.type
_entity.pdbx_description
1 polymer ?
#
loop_
_entity_poly.entity_id
_entity_poly.type
_entity_poly.pdbx_seq_one_letter_code
_entity_poly.pdbx_strand_id
1 'polypeptide(L)'
;MLVHLHDMDPLAPLINALHAEGRLRVWSLVITVFGDSVQHRGGRISTARLQRLLGRVGVEAGAIRTALSRLGRDGWVESERTGRMSEYRLSQQGLMRFTEATGRIYAPPQIAPIDEWGLSLDDGDPMGFAVGGLRLRPSKSGPSSAAFRIEGRIASLSPDLKASLLTPAHRATLEKLFADVSALQRLDLAPLDACAARTLLIHRWRRIVLRHPELPKELLPEEYRQTPRHAVAMAYSQISPHAEEWLDLDEPDMPAMLPAKAAFFQRFKQGA
;
A
#
# COMPACT_ATOMS: atom_id res chain seq x y z
N MET A 1 38.12 -18.59 -4.57
CA MET A 1 37.80 -17.29 -5.17
C MET A 1 36.40 -16.89 -4.66
N LEU A 2 36.35 -16.31 -3.46
CA LEU A 2 35.14 -15.80 -2.82
C LEU A 2 34.82 -14.44 -3.48
N VAL A 3 33.93 -14.44 -4.43
CA VAL A 3 33.42 -13.22 -5.03
C VAL A 3 32.60 -12.49 -3.97
N HIS A 4 32.95 -11.24 -3.72
CA HIS A 4 32.32 -10.31 -2.78
C HIS A 4 30.82 -10.16 -3.06
N LEU A 5 29.99 -10.83 -2.27
CA LEU A 5 28.53 -10.67 -2.23
C LEU A 5 28.10 -9.44 -1.40
N HIS A 6 29.01 -8.48 -1.20
CA HIS A 6 28.83 -7.37 -0.23
C HIS A 6 28.51 -6.01 -0.83
N ASP A 7 28.18 -5.90 -2.13
CA ASP A 7 28.05 -4.57 -2.76
C ASP A 7 26.79 -4.39 -3.62
N MET A 8 25.75 -5.18 -3.40
CA MET A 8 24.46 -4.94 -4.10
C MET A 8 23.48 -4.28 -3.12
N ASP A 9 23.03 -3.08 -3.50
CA ASP A 9 21.97 -2.36 -2.78
C ASP A 9 20.78 -3.31 -2.50
N PRO A 10 20.45 -3.60 -1.22
CA PRO A 10 19.40 -4.55 -0.87
C PRO A 10 18.03 -4.16 -1.44
N LEU A 11 17.80 -2.87 -1.67
CA LEU A 11 16.55 -2.36 -2.23
C LEU A 11 16.56 -2.27 -3.76
N ALA A 12 17.67 -2.55 -4.44
CA ALA A 12 17.77 -2.44 -5.90
C ALA A 12 16.62 -3.16 -6.63
N PRO A 13 16.20 -4.39 -6.27
CA PRO A 13 15.08 -5.05 -6.96
C PRO A 13 13.77 -4.24 -6.89
N LEU A 14 13.43 -3.69 -5.71
CA LEU A 14 12.21 -2.92 -5.50
C LEU A 14 12.28 -1.55 -6.19
N ILE A 15 13.44 -0.89 -6.10
CA ILE A 15 13.67 0.42 -6.72
C ILE A 15 13.61 0.29 -8.24
N ASN A 16 14.29 -0.71 -8.81
CA ASN A 16 14.27 -0.97 -10.24
C ASN A 16 12.85 -1.30 -10.73
N ALA A 17 12.10 -2.11 -9.97
CA ALA A 17 10.71 -2.43 -10.28
C ALA A 17 9.81 -1.19 -10.26
N LEU A 18 10.03 -0.25 -9.32
CA LEU A 18 9.33 1.02 -9.29
C LEU A 18 9.61 1.87 -10.55
N HIS A 19 10.87 2.02 -10.90
CA HIS A 19 11.29 2.85 -12.04
C HIS A 19 10.92 2.22 -13.40
N ALA A 20 10.85 0.90 -13.49
CA ALA A 20 10.43 0.19 -14.70
C ALA A 20 8.93 0.34 -15.04
N GLU A 21 8.11 0.84 -14.10
CA GLU A 21 6.68 1.11 -14.33
C GLU A 21 6.39 2.39 -15.16
N GLY A 22 7.42 3.01 -15.70
CA GLY A 22 7.35 4.24 -16.47
C GLY A 22 7.58 5.49 -15.63
N ARG A 23 7.09 6.65 -16.08
CA ARG A 23 7.35 7.91 -15.39
C ARG A 23 6.81 7.91 -13.96
N LEU A 24 7.73 8.00 -13.00
CA LEU A 24 7.40 8.01 -11.58
C LEU A 24 6.51 9.21 -11.21
N ARG A 25 5.38 8.93 -10.61
CA ARG A 25 4.48 9.96 -10.06
C ARG A 25 4.92 10.32 -8.65
N VAL A 26 5.93 11.16 -8.54
CA VAL A 26 6.54 11.55 -7.25
C VAL A 26 5.49 12.07 -6.25
N TRP A 27 4.50 12.85 -6.69
CA TRP A 27 3.41 13.30 -5.83
C TRP A 27 2.64 12.15 -5.17
N SER A 28 2.45 11.02 -5.89
CA SER A 28 1.74 9.86 -5.34
C SER A 28 2.60 9.13 -4.30
N LEU A 29 3.93 9.12 -4.47
CA LEU A 29 4.85 8.57 -3.50
C LEU A 29 4.89 9.43 -2.23
N VAL A 30 4.92 10.77 -2.38
CA VAL A 30 4.79 11.72 -1.26
C VAL A 30 3.52 11.46 -0.45
N ILE A 31 2.36 11.29 -1.10
CA ILE A 31 1.10 10.97 -0.40
C ILE A 31 1.20 9.60 0.31
N THR A 32 1.93 8.63 -0.25
CA THR A 32 2.17 7.36 0.44
C THR A 32 2.96 7.57 1.73
N VAL A 33 4.04 8.36 1.70
CA VAL A 33 4.82 8.69 2.91
C VAL A 33 3.95 9.37 3.96
N PHE A 34 3.13 10.35 3.57
CA PHE A 34 2.20 10.98 4.51
C PHE A 34 1.28 9.97 5.17
N GLY A 35 0.68 9.10 4.38
CA GLY A 35 -0.26 8.11 4.89
C GLY A 35 0.36 7.02 5.75
N ASP A 36 1.52 6.55 5.34
CA ASP A 36 2.16 5.43 6.01
C ASP A 36 3.02 5.83 7.22
N SER A 37 3.87 6.86 7.04
CA SER A 37 4.89 7.20 8.03
C SER A 37 4.56 8.44 8.87
N VAL A 38 3.74 9.38 8.35
CA VAL A 38 3.58 10.71 8.96
C VAL A 38 2.32 10.83 9.81
N GLN A 39 1.16 10.33 9.33
CA GLN A 39 -0.12 10.58 10.00
C GLN A 39 -0.21 10.00 11.42
N HIS A 40 0.39 8.85 11.66
CA HIS A 40 0.40 8.25 13.00
C HIS A 40 1.46 8.86 13.94
N ARG A 41 2.29 9.78 13.43
CA ARG A 41 3.36 10.47 14.16
C ARG A 41 3.16 11.99 14.18
N GLY A 42 1.96 12.45 14.49
CA GLY A 42 1.65 13.86 14.61
C GLY A 42 1.31 14.58 13.30
N GLY A 43 1.40 13.90 12.16
CA GLY A 43 0.97 14.42 10.86
C GLY A 43 1.92 15.43 10.20
N ARG A 44 3.14 15.63 10.73
CA ARG A 44 4.15 16.57 10.23
C ARG A 44 5.45 15.86 9.87
N ILE A 45 6.12 16.33 8.82
CA ILE A 45 7.42 15.83 8.41
C ILE A 45 8.29 16.98 7.91
N SER A 46 9.57 17.00 8.33
CA SER A 46 10.53 17.98 7.82
C SER A 46 10.88 17.71 6.34
N THR A 47 11.21 18.77 5.60
CA THR A 47 11.64 18.64 4.20
C THR A 47 12.88 17.76 4.10
N ALA A 48 13.82 17.86 5.05
CA ALA A 48 15.05 17.07 5.05
C ALA A 48 14.74 15.57 5.20
N ARG A 49 13.88 15.19 6.16
CA ARG A 49 13.47 13.79 6.37
C ARG A 49 12.77 13.22 5.12
N LEU A 50 11.84 13.98 4.55
CA LEU A 50 11.14 13.55 3.34
C LEU A 50 12.10 13.37 2.15
N GLN A 51 13.05 14.31 1.96
CA GLN A 51 14.06 14.22 0.91
C GLN A 51 15.00 13.03 1.12
N ARG A 52 15.43 12.77 2.34
CA ARG A 52 16.31 11.63 2.65
C ARG A 52 15.61 10.30 2.37
N LEU A 53 14.36 10.16 2.79
CA LEU A 53 13.57 8.96 2.52
C LEU A 53 13.33 8.72 1.04
N LEU A 54 12.86 9.74 0.33
CA LEU A 54 12.57 9.61 -1.10
C LEU A 54 13.83 9.56 -1.96
N GLY A 55 14.91 10.21 -1.52
CA GLY A 55 16.24 10.10 -2.14
C GLY A 55 16.77 8.67 -2.10
N ARG A 56 16.50 7.93 -1.00
CA ARG A 56 16.88 6.51 -0.89
C ARG A 56 16.24 5.62 -1.95
N VAL A 57 15.07 6.00 -2.46
CA VAL A 57 14.39 5.29 -3.56
C VAL A 57 14.62 5.93 -4.93
N GLY A 58 15.65 6.76 -5.07
CA GLY A 58 16.09 7.32 -6.35
C GLY A 58 15.28 8.54 -6.80
N VAL A 59 14.56 9.23 -5.91
CA VAL A 59 13.85 10.47 -6.26
C VAL A 59 14.71 11.70 -6.00
N GLU A 60 14.98 12.47 -7.03
CA GLU A 60 15.77 13.71 -6.92
C GLU A 60 15.06 14.79 -6.09
N ALA A 61 15.83 15.57 -5.33
CA ALA A 61 15.30 16.64 -4.47
C ALA A 61 14.49 17.69 -5.25
N GLY A 62 14.85 17.98 -6.51
CA GLY A 62 14.11 18.86 -7.40
C GLY A 62 12.71 18.35 -7.72
N ALA A 63 12.59 17.05 -7.99
CA ALA A 63 11.31 16.40 -8.26
C ALA A 63 10.41 16.38 -7.02
N ILE A 64 10.99 16.20 -5.83
CA ILE A 64 10.24 16.26 -4.55
C ILE A 64 9.67 17.66 -4.32
N ARG A 65 10.49 18.71 -4.50
CA ARG A 65 10.04 20.12 -4.37
C ARG A 65 8.90 20.44 -5.35
N THR A 66 9.04 20.01 -6.61
CA THR A 66 8.00 20.18 -7.63
C THR A 66 6.70 19.45 -7.24
N ALA A 67 6.81 18.23 -6.73
CA ALA A 67 5.65 17.46 -6.26
C ALA A 67 4.96 18.12 -5.07
N LEU A 68 5.71 18.62 -4.08
CA LEU A 68 5.17 19.33 -2.92
C LEU A 68 4.48 20.63 -3.33
N SER A 69 5.08 21.43 -4.21
CA SER A 69 4.48 22.66 -4.76
C SER A 69 3.15 22.36 -5.47
N ARG A 70 3.12 21.29 -6.27
CA ARG A 70 1.87 20.86 -6.93
C ARG A 70 0.82 20.42 -5.91
N LEU A 71 1.19 19.55 -4.94
CA LEU A 71 0.29 19.09 -3.89
C LEU A 71 -0.26 20.25 -3.04
N GLY A 72 0.54 21.30 -2.81
CA GLY A 72 0.07 22.52 -2.14
C GLY A 72 -0.99 23.25 -2.96
N ARG A 73 -0.76 23.45 -4.27
CA ARG A 73 -1.74 24.09 -5.17
C ARG A 73 -3.04 23.27 -5.30
N ASP A 74 -2.91 21.95 -5.32
CA ASP A 74 -4.05 21.02 -5.42
C ASP A 74 -4.77 20.83 -4.06
N GLY A 75 -4.36 21.55 -3.00
CA GLY A 75 -4.99 21.53 -1.68
C GLY A 75 -4.77 20.24 -0.89
N TRP A 76 -3.71 19.46 -1.18
CA TRP A 76 -3.39 18.23 -0.46
C TRP A 76 -2.51 18.47 0.76
N VAL A 77 -1.52 19.36 0.66
CA VAL A 77 -0.56 19.62 1.72
C VAL A 77 -0.43 21.11 1.99
N GLU A 78 -0.02 21.41 3.20
CA GLU A 78 0.33 22.73 3.68
C GLU A 78 1.77 22.70 4.17
N SER A 79 2.49 23.81 3.99
CA SER A 79 3.84 24.00 4.51
C SER A 79 3.82 24.98 5.68
N GLU A 80 4.59 24.69 6.71
CA GLU A 80 4.84 25.58 7.83
C GLU A 80 6.35 25.76 7.98
N ARG A 81 6.79 26.97 8.23
CA ARG A 81 8.21 27.28 8.42
C ARG A 81 8.45 27.67 9.88
N THR A 82 9.35 26.93 10.53
CA THR A 82 9.80 27.23 11.90
C THR A 82 11.30 27.51 11.85
N GLY A 83 11.68 28.78 11.88
CA GLY A 83 13.07 29.20 11.74
C GLY A 83 13.64 28.83 10.36
N ARG A 84 14.68 27.97 10.33
CA ARG A 84 15.31 27.48 9.10
C ARG A 84 14.68 26.21 8.54
N MET A 85 13.84 25.52 9.32
CA MET A 85 13.20 24.28 8.92
C MET A 85 11.84 24.55 8.27
N SER A 86 11.56 23.79 7.21
CA SER A 86 10.25 23.73 6.59
C SER A 86 9.65 22.34 6.86
N GLU A 87 8.44 22.33 7.37
CA GLU A 87 7.65 21.11 7.59
C GLU A 87 6.42 21.10 6.70
N TYR A 88 5.97 19.92 6.37
CA TYR A 88 4.77 19.70 5.59
C TYR A 88 3.78 18.83 6.38
N ARG A 89 2.49 19.12 6.19
CA ARG A 89 1.38 18.32 6.73
C ARG A 89 0.29 18.17 5.66
N LEU A 90 -0.59 17.18 5.81
CA LEU A 90 -1.81 17.17 5.01
C LEU A 90 -2.69 18.35 5.43
N SER A 91 -3.29 19.02 4.43
CA SER A 91 -4.36 19.99 4.67
C SER A 91 -5.60 19.28 5.21
N GLN A 92 -6.57 20.03 5.72
CA GLN A 92 -7.86 19.45 6.15
C GLN A 92 -8.53 18.66 5.00
N GLN A 93 -8.52 19.18 3.78
CA GLN A 93 -9.06 18.51 2.60
C GLN A 93 -8.24 17.26 2.24
N GLY A 94 -6.90 17.34 2.30
CA GLY A 94 -6.01 16.20 2.09
C GLY A 94 -6.25 15.09 3.09
N LEU A 95 -6.46 15.45 4.37
CA LEU A 95 -6.74 14.50 5.44
C LEU A 95 -8.08 13.76 5.25
N MET A 96 -9.15 14.46 4.84
CA MET A 96 -10.43 13.82 4.55
C MET A 96 -10.30 12.78 3.44
N ARG A 97 -9.68 13.14 2.31
CA ARG A 97 -9.44 12.23 1.18
C ARG A 97 -8.56 11.03 1.57
N PHE A 98 -7.60 11.26 2.46
CA PHE A 98 -6.72 10.21 2.95
C PHE A 98 -7.46 9.22 3.86
N THR A 99 -8.29 9.71 4.80
CA THR A 99 -9.00 8.88 5.79
C THR A 99 -9.92 7.87 5.12
N GLU A 100 -10.61 8.27 4.04
CA GLU A 100 -11.46 7.37 3.25
C GLU A 100 -10.70 6.15 2.69
N ALA A 101 -9.49 6.35 2.19
CA ALA A 101 -8.67 5.29 1.62
C ALA A 101 -7.99 4.40 2.69
N THR A 102 -7.70 4.96 3.87
CA THR A 102 -6.91 4.29 4.92
C THR A 102 -7.56 2.99 5.40
N GLY A 103 -8.87 2.99 5.62
CA GLY A 103 -9.61 1.82 6.05
C GLY A 103 -9.44 0.62 5.10
N ARG A 104 -9.40 0.88 3.79
CA ARG A 104 -9.18 -0.17 2.77
C ARG A 104 -7.72 -0.62 2.70
N ILE A 105 -6.77 0.30 2.81
CA ILE A 105 -5.34 -0.01 2.68
C ILE A 105 -4.87 -0.89 3.81
N TYR A 106 -5.23 -0.56 5.07
CA TYR A 106 -4.73 -1.22 6.27
C TYR A 106 -5.75 -2.14 6.95
N ALA A 107 -6.83 -2.50 6.26
CA ALA A 107 -7.77 -3.48 6.78
C ALA A 107 -7.07 -4.81 7.12
N PRO A 108 -7.54 -5.55 8.13
CA PRO A 108 -7.00 -6.85 8.47
C PRO A 108 -7.18 -7.85 7.32
N PRO A 109 -6.27 -8.83 7.17
CA PRO A 109 -6.49 -9.96 6.29
C PRO A 109 -7.74 -10.74 6.72
N GLN A 110 -8.53 -11.17 5.73
CA GLN A 110 -9.64 -12.06 6.02
C GLN A 110 -9.11 -13.46 6.36
N ILE A 111 -9.44 -13.94 7.55
CA ILE A 111 -9.03 -15.27 8.03
C ILE A 111 -10.16 -16.27 7.84
N ALA A 112 -11.40 -15.88 8.19
CA ALA A 112 -12.56 -16.73 8.06
C ALA A 112 -12.96 -16.92 6.59
N PRO A 113 -13.36 -18.15 6.19
CA PRO A 113 -13.90 -18.38 4.86
C PRO A 113 -15.15 -17.53 4.59
N ILE A 114 -15.36 -17.20 3.32
CA ILE A 114 -16.62 -16.61 2.87
C ILE A 114 -17.59 -17.72 2.58
N ASP A 115 -18.58 -17.91 3.45
CA ASP A 115 -19.60 -18.94 3.30
C ASP A 115 -20.74 -18.52 2.39
N GLU A 116 -21.03 -17.22 2.31
CA GLU A 116 -22.17 -16.71 1.57
C GLU A 116 -21.73 -15.69 0.50
N TRP A 117 -22.23 -15.91 -0.69
CA TRP A 117 -21.94 -15.13 -1.88
C TRP A 117 -23.21 -14.58 -2.51
N GLY A 118 -23.15 -13.36 -3.00
CA GLY A 118 -24.17 -12.77 -3.82
C GLY A 118 -23.78 -12.82 -5.29
N LEU A 119 -24.70 -13.28 -6.14
CA LEU A 119 -24.60 -13.21 -7.59
C LEU A 119 -25.70 -12.28 -8.08
N SER A 120 -25.34 -11.20 -8.76
CA SER A 120 -26.27 -10.18 -9.25
C SER A 120 -26.02 -9.89 -10.72
N LEU A 121 -26.99 -9.26 -11.40
CA LEU A 121 -26.70 -8.66 -12.71
C LEU A 121 -25.56 -7.65 -12.56
N ASP A 122 -24.74 -7.53 -13.60
CA ASP A 122 -23.61 -6.59 -13.59
C ASP A 122 -24.16 -5.15 -13.50
N ASP A 123 -23.93 -4.53 -12.36
CA ASP A 123 -24.33 -3.16 -12.02
C ASP A 123 -23.17 -2.17 -12.19
N GLY A 124 -22.05 -2.62 -12.76
CA GLY A 124 -20.84 -1.80 -12.94
C GLY A 124 -20.02 -1.60 -11.65
N ASP A 125 -20.37 -2.26 -10.54
CA ASP A 125 -19.59 -2.20 -9.30
C ASP A 125 -18.16 -2.72 -9.52
N PRO A 126 -17.11 -1.88 -9.40
CA PRO A 126 -15.73 -2.30 -9.63
C PRO A 126 -15.21 -3.26 -8.56
N MET A 127 -15.90 -3.40 -7.43
CA MET A 127 -15.47 -4.22 -6.28
C MET A 127 -15.97 -5.66 -6.33
N GLY A 128 -16.84 -6.02 -7.29
CA GLY A 128 -17.27 -7.38 -7.53
C GLY A 128 -16.47 -8.06 -8.64
N PHE A 129 -16.53 -9.39 -8.71
CA PHE A 129 -15.89 -10.19 -9.75
C PHE A 129 -16.87 -10.46 -10.89
N ALA A 130 -16.46 -10.14 -12.13
CA ALA A 130 -17.28 -10.44 -13.30
C ALA A 130 -17.27 -11.95 -13.59
N VAL A 131 -18.48 -12.53 -13.72
CA VAL A 131 -18.70 -13.93 -14.11
C VAL A 131 -19.74 -13.92 -15.22
N GLY A 132 -19.28 -13.92 -16.46
CA GLY A 132 -20.16 -13.67 -17.62
C GLY A 132 -20.84 -12.29 -17.50
N GLY A 133 -22.16 -12.23 -17.68
CA GLY A 133 -22.96 -11.02 -17.49
C GLY A 133 -23.39 -10.76 -16.03
N LEU A 134 -22.80 -11.45 -15.08
CA LEU A 134 -23.13 -11.37 -13.66
C LEU A 134 -21.95 -10.87 -12.84
N ARG A 135 -22.25 -10.37 -11.63
CA ARG A 135 -21.27 -9.90 -10.65
C ARG A 135 -21.33 -10.78 -9.39
N LEU A 136 -20.21 -11.43 -9.09
CA LEU A 136 -20.00 -12.23 -7.88
C LEU A 136 -19.36 -11.38 -6.80
N ARG A 137 -19.87 -11.43 -5.56
CA ARG A 137 -19.28 -10.75 -4.40
C ARG A 137 -19.68 -11.44 -3.09
N PRO A 138 -18.93 -11.26 -1.99
CA PRO A 138 -19.38 -11.71 -0.67
C PRO A 138 -20.73 -11.07 -0.31
N SER A 139 -21.69 -11.85 0.25
CA SER A 139 -23.03 -11.34 0.61
C SER A 139 -22.96 -10.19 1.62
N LYS A 140 -21.99 -10.22 2.54
CA LYS A 140 -21.77 -9.18 3.56
C LYS A 140 -21.17 -7.87 3.03
N SER A 141 -20.87 -7.76 1.74
CA SER A 141 -20.27 -6.55 1.14
C SER A 141 -21.23 -5.35 1.03
N GLY A 142 -22.40 -5.41 1.64
CA GLY A 142 -23.38 -4.33 1.66
C GLY A 142 -24.55 -4.53 0.68
N PRO A 143 -25.53 -3.64 0.73
CA PRO A 143 -26.70 -3.71 -0.14
C PRO A 143 -26.30 -3.55 -1.61
N SER A 144 -26.97 -4.26 -2.50
CA SER A 144 -26.86 -4.14 -3.95
C SER A 144 -28.06 -3.38 -4.48
N SER A 145 -27.82 -2.44 -5.38
CA SER A 145 -28.85 -1.78 -6.18
C SER A 145 -29.30 -2.61 -7.38
N ALA A 146 -28.72 -3.79 -7.59
CA ALA A 146 -29.03 -4.64 -8.72
C ALA A 146 -30.50 -5.09 -8.71
N ALA A 147 -31.13 -5.05 -9.89
CA ALA A 147 -32.52 -5.48 -10.08
C ALA A 147 -32.73 -6.99 -9.82
N PHE A 148 -31.64 -7.77 -9.83
CA PHE A 148 -31.66 -9.21 -9.58
C PHE A 148 -30.42 -9.59 -8.77
N ARG A 149 -30.63 -10.38 -7.70
CA ARG A 149 -29.56 -10.93 -6.86
C ARG A 149 -29.99 -12.29 -6.32
N ILE A 150 -29.07 -13.24 -6.36
CA ILE A 150 -29.18 -14.53 -5.65
C ILE A 150 -28.10 -14.55 -4.58
N GLU A 151 -28.41 -15.10 -3.43
CA GLU A 151 -27.46 -15.38 -2.36
C GLU A 151 -27.35 -16.88 -2.12
N GLY A 152 -26.15 -17.34 -1.85
CA GLY A 152 -25.90 -18.76 -1.62
C GLY A 152 -24.43 -19.10 -1.43
N ARG A 153 -24.14 -20.38 -1.41
CA ARG A 153 -22.79 -20.92 -1.27
C ARG A 153 -22.23 -21.32 -2.64
N ILE A 154 -20.94 -21.09 -2.83
CA ILE A 154 -20.23 -21.62 -3.99
C ILE A 154 -19.97 -23.11 -3.73
N ALA A 155 -20.54 -23.96 -4.55
CA ALA A 155 -20.34 -25.41 -4.45
C ALA A 155 -18.96 -25.80 -5.03
N SER A 156 -18.57 -25.25 -6.16
CA SER A 156 -17.29 -25.49 -6.80
C SER A 156 -16.90 -24.34 -7.74
N LEU A 157 -15.62 -24.18 -7.98
CA LEU A 157 -15.05 -23.27 -8.95
C LEU A 157 -13.94 -24.00 -9.71
N SER A 158 -14.02 -24.02 -11.03
CA SER A 158 -12.95 -24.59 -11.84
C SER A 158 -11.68 -23.70 -11.78
N PRO A 159 -10.47 -24.27 -11.95
CA PRO A 159 -9.25 -23.50 -12.05
C PRO A 159 -9.29 -22.44 -13.15
N ASP A 160 -9.87 -22.75 -14.30
CA ASP A 160 -10.01 -21.82 -15.43
C ASP A 160 -10.91 -20.62 -15.07
N LEU A 161 -12.02 -20.86 -14.35
CA LEU A 161 -12.87 -19.77 -13.88
C LEU A 161 -12.12 -18.90 -12.88
N LYS A 162 -11.44 -19.47 -11.88
CA LYS A 162 -10.60 -18.69 -10.95
C LYS A 162 -9.58 -17.84 -11.70
N ALA A 163 -8.89 -18.40 -12.68
CA ALA A 163 -7.93 -17.70 -13.52
C ALA A 163 -8.59 -16.54 -14.30
N SER A 164 -9.82 -16.72 -14.79
CA SER A 164 -10.54 -15.70 -15.57
C SER A 164 -11.07 -14.54 -14.73
N LEU A 165 -11.21 -14.70 -13.41
CA LEU A 165 -11.63 -13.60 -12.51
C LEU A 165 -10.57 -12.50 -12.41
N LEU A 166 -9.32 -12.78 -12.75
CA LEU A 166 -8.25 -11.81 -12.80
C LEU A 166 -8.04 -11.31 -14.24
N THR A 167 -8.23 -10.02 -14.46
CA THR A 167 -7.81 -9.42 -15.72
C THR A 167 -6.29 -9.55 -15.88
N PRO A 168 -5.75 -9.61 -17.12
CA PRO A 168 -4.29 -9.67 -17.35
C PRO A 168 -3.54 -8.54 -16.64
N ALA A 169 -4.10 -7.32 -16.59
CA ALA A 169 -3.51 -6.18 -15.91
C ALA A 169 -3.49 -6.38 -14.38
N HIS A 170 -4.56 -6.94 -13.79
CA HIS A 170 -4.61 -7.22 -12.36
C HIS A 170 -3.59 -8.32 -12.00
N ARG A 171 -3.55 -9.42 -12.76
CA ARG A 171 -2.57 -10.50 -12.58
C ARG A 171 -1.14 -9.98 -12.59
N ALA A 172 -0.76 -9.21 -13.62
CA ALA A 172 0.59 -8.63 -13.72
C ALA A 172 0.94 -7.73 -12.53
N THR A 173 -0.05 -7.03 -11.95
CA THR A 173 0.17 -6.20 -10.75
C THR A 173 0.38 -7.06 -9.49
N LEU A 174 -0.34 -8.16 -9.35
CA LEU A 174 -0.17 -9.11 -8.25
C LEU A 174 1.17 -9.85 -8.33
N GLU A 175 1.59 -10.28 -9.52
CA GLU A 175 2.91 -10.91 -9.73
C GLU A 175 4.05 -10.00 -9.24
N LYS A 176 4.00 -8.71 -9.61
CA LYS A 176 4.97 -7.72 -9.12
C LYS A 176 4.90 -7.53 -7.61
N LEU A 177 3.69 -7.52 -7.02
CA LEU A 177 3.52 -7.41 -5.57
C LEU A 177 4.16 -8.60 -4.85
N PHE A 178 3.88 -9.83 -5.31
CA PHE A 178 4.45 -11.03 -4.70
C PHE A 178 5.97 -11.13 -4.90
N ALA A 179 6.50 -10.64 -6.00
CA ALA A 179 7.95 -10.52 -6.22
C ALA A 179 8.57 -9.55 -5.20
N ASP A 180 7.98 -8.37 -4.97
CA ASP A 180 8.44 -7.41 -3.97
C ASP A 180 8.38 -8.00 -2.56
N VAL A 181 7.26 -8.65 -2.17
CA VAL A 181 7.12 -9.31 -0.86
C VAL A 181 8.18 -10.40 -0.67
N SER A 182 8.40 -11.24 -1.69
CA SER A 182 9.40 -12.31 -1.63
C SER A 182 10.83 -11.79 -1.52
N ALA A 183 11.13 -10.65 -2.15
CA ALA A 183 12.41 -9.97 -1.97
C ALA A 183 12.58 -9.47 -0.54
N LEU A 184 11.57 -8.79 0.01
CA LEU A 184 11.60 -8.22 1.37
C LEU A 184 11.78 -9.27 2.47
N GLN A 185 11.17 -10.45 2.34
CA GLN A 185 11.27 -11.53 3.34
C GLN A 185 12.70 -12.05 3.57
N ARG A 186 13.62 -11.77 2.65
CA ARG A 186 15.02 -12.25 2.67
C ARG A 186 16.03 -11.19 3.10
N LEU A 187 15.56 -9.97 3.38
CA LEU A 187 16.42 -8.83 3.65
C LEU A 187 16.47 -8.54 5.15
N ASP A 188 17.68 -8.32 5.63
CA ASP A 188 17.95 -7.62 6.89
C ASP A 188 18.23 -6.16 6.53
N LEU A 189 17.35 -5.26 6.94
CA LEU A 189 17.35 -3.87 6.48
C LEU A 189 17.74 -2.91 7.58
N ALA A 190 18.72 -2.05 7.29
CA ALA A 190 18.99 -0.88 8.11
C ALA A 190 17.74 0.03 8.23
N PRO A 191 17.61 0.83 9.30
CA PRO A 191 16.41 1.61 9.59
C PRO A 191 15.87 2.46 8.42
N LEU A 192 16.73 3.21 7.71
CA LEU A 192 16.33 3.99 6.54
C LEU A 192 15.84 3.08 5.41
N ASP A 193 16.52 1.98 5.16
CA ASP A 193 16.16 1.02 4.12
C ASP A 193 14.84 0.35 4.43
N ALA A 194 14.58 0.00 5.68
CA ALA A 194 13.31 -0.53 6.13
C ALA A 194 12.16 0.46 5.92
N CYS A 195 12.36 1.74 6.22
CA CYS A 195 11.36 2.79 5.97
C CYS A 195 11.11 3.01 4.47
N ALA A 196 12.16 2.97 3.66
CA ALA A 196 12.07 3.05 2.20
C ALA A 196 11.34 1.83 1.62
N ALA A 197 11.69 0.62 2.05
CA ALA A 197 11.03 -0.63 1.65
C ALA A 197 9.54 -0.63 2.00
N ARG A 198 9.19 -0.20 3.23
CA ARG A 198 7.81 -0.05 3.67
C ARG A 198 7.04 0.94 2.80
N THR A 199 7.66 2.06 2.47
CA THR A 199 7.07 3.06 1.56
C THR A 199 6.79 2.47 0.18
N LEU A 200 7.72 1.70 -0.40
CA LEU A 200 7.54 1.05 -1.71
C LEU A 200 6.45 -0.02 -1.67
N LEU A 201 6.45 -0.87 -0.65
CA LEU A 201 5.44 -1.90 -0.44
C LEU A 201 4.03 -1.29 -0.38
N ILE A 202 3.83 -0.27 0.48
CA ILE A 202 2.53 0.39 0.62
C ILE A 202 2.18 1.20 -0.63
N HIS A 203 3.16 1.79 -1.32
CA HIS A 203 2.91 2.47 -2.59
C HIS A 203 2.34 1.53 -3.66
N ARG A 204 2.88 0.32 -3.80
CA ARG A 204 2.34 -0.70 -4.70
C ARG A 204 1.00 -1.21 -4.22
N TRP A 205 0.89 -1.61 -2.96
CA TRP A 205 -0.32 -2.17 -2.38
C TRP A 205 -1.54 -1.24 -2.50
N ARG A 206 -1.40 0.05 -2.14
CA ARG A 206 -2.52 0.99 -2.24
C ARG A 206 -3.06 1.14 -3.67
N ARG A 207 -2.19 1.06 -4.67
CA ARG A 207 -2.59 1.15 -6.08
C ARG A 207 -3.39 -0.07 -6.53
N ILE A 208 -3.16 -1.21 -5.91
CA ILE A 208 -3.91 -2.45 -6.18
C ILE A 208 -5.25 -2.40 -5.46
N VAL A 209 -5.24 -2.27 -4.14
CA VAL A 209 -6.44 -2.39 -3.31
C VAL A 209 -7.46 -1.28 -3.55
N LEU A 210 -7.03 -0.11 -4.05
CA LEU A 210 -7.95 0.98 -4.40
C LEU A 210 -8.53 0.87 -5.81
N ARG A 211 -7.99 0.00 -6.69
CA ARG A 211 -8.42 -0.13 -8.09
C ARG A 211 -9.10 -1.45 -8.41
N HIS A 212 -8.78 -2.48 -7.67
CA HIS A 212 -9.24 -3.82 -7.94
C HIS A 212 -10.06 -4.35 -6.76
N PRO A 213 -11.01 -5.28 -7.00
CA PRO A 213 -11.67 -5.99 -5.93
C PRO A 213 -10.64 -6.80 -5.15
N GLU A 214 -10.85 -6.92 -3.85
CA GLU A 214 -10.01 -7.76 -3.02
C GLU A 214 -10.26 -9.23 -3.32
N LEU A 215 -9.19 -9.97 -3.59
CA LEU A 215 -9.27 -11.37 -3.98
C LEU A 215 -9.29 -12.26 -2.73
N PRO A 216 -10.44 -12.81 -2.34
CA PRO A 216 -10.55 -13.72 -1.21
C PRO A 216 -9.95 -15.09 -1.56
N LYS A 217 -9.61 -15.86 -0.52
CA LYS A 217 -8.93 -17.15 -0.68
C LYS A 217 -9.71 -18.13 -1.57
N GLU A 218 -11.03 -18.11 -1.51
CA GLU A 218 -11.92 -19.00 -2.26
C GLU A 218 -11.82 -18.79 -3.77
N LEU A 219 -11.59 -17.54 -4.18
CA LEU A 219 -11.46 -17.14 -5.59
C LEU A 219 -10.01 -17.10 -6.07
N LEU A 220 -9.05 -17.31 -5.16
CA LEU A 220 -7.63 -17.21 -5.48
C LEU A 220 -7.22 -18.36 -6.42
N PRO A 221 -6.55 -18.09 -7.56
CA PRO A 221 -5.94 -19.14 -8.38
C PRO A 221 -4.91 -19.95 -7.58
N GLU A 222 -4.74 -21.22 -7.93
CA GLU A 222 -3.94 -22.17 -7.14
C GLU A 222 -2.45 -21.84 -7.08
N GLU A 223 -1.94 -21.08 -8.05
CA GLU A 223 -0.55 -20.61 -8.06
C GLU A 223 -0.24 -19.65 -6.91
N TYR A 224 -1.24 -19.03 -6.28
CA TYR A 224 -1.05 -18.14 -5.14
C TYR A 224 -1.24 -18.89 -3.81
N ARG A 225 -0.20 -18.95 -2.99
CA ARG A 225 -0.22 -19.66 -1.69
C ARG A 225 -0.99 -18.90 -0.61
N GLN A 226 -1.13 -17.59 -0.75
CA GLN A 226 -1.77 -16.70 0.22
C GLN A 226 -2.44 -15.51 -0.47
N THR A 227 -3.39 -14.88 0.22
CA THR A 227 -4.03 -13.68 -0.33
C THR A 227 -3.05 -12.52 -0.42
N PRO A 228 -3.22 -11.59 -1.38
CA PRO A 228 -2.34 -10.43 -1.52
C PRO A 228 -2.25 -9.59 -0.22
N ARG A 229 -3.38 -9.38 0.46
CA ARG A 229 -3.43 -8.65 1.73
C ARG A 229 -2.65 -9.36 2.83
N HIS A 230 -2.75 -10.68 2.93
CA HIS A 230 -2.00 -11.44 3.93
C HIS A 230 -0.49 -11.32 3.69
N ALA A 231 -0.06 -11.44 2.44
CA ALA A 231 1.34 -11.28 2.05
C ALA A 231 1.88 -9.89 2.43
N VAL A 232 1.11 -8.83 2.13
CA VAL A 232 1.47 -7.45 2.49
C VAL A 232 1.51 -7.27 4.01
N ALA A 233 0.52 -7.78 4.74
CA ALA A 233 0.45 -7.66 6.20
C ALA A 233 1.68 -8.29 6.88
N MET A 234 2.09 -9.47 6.44
CA MET A 234 3.28 -10.16 6.96
C MET A 234 4.57 -9.36 6.68
N ALA A 235 4.78 -8.94 5.44
CA ALA A 235 5.96 -8.14 5.08
C ALA A 235 5.97 -6.80 5.83
N TYR A 236 4.82 -6.11 5.90
CA TYR A 236 4.68 -4.86 6.64
C TYR A 236 5.03 -5.01 8.13
N SER A 237 4.54 -6.07 8.77
CA SER A 237 4.82 -6.36 10.18
C SER A 237 6.31 -6.61 10.42
N GLN A 238 6.97 -7.32 9.52
CA GLN A 238 8.39 -7.65 9.61
C GLN A 238 9.28 -6.40 9.53
N ILE A 239 9.02 -5.49 8.58
CA ILE A 239 9.90 -4.33 8.33
C ILE A 239 9.55 -3.11 9.20
N SER A 240 8.33 -3.05 9.76
CA SER A 240 7.86 -1.87 10.49
C SER A 240 8.69 -1.50 11.72
N PRO A 241 9.17 -2.42 12.57
CA PRO A 241 10.00 -2.04 13.72
C PRO A 241 11.22 -1.21 13.32
N HIS A 242 12.04 -1.67 12.39
CA HIS A 242 13.20 -0.93 11.90
C HIS A 242 12.84 0.36 11.16
N ALA A 243 11.72 0.37 10.44
CA ALA A 243 11.22 1.59 9.81
C ALA A 243 10.84 2.67 10.83
N GLU A 244 10.25 2.27 11.98
CA GLU A 244 9.91 3.19 13.06
C GLU A 244 11.17 3.71 13.77
N GLU A 245 12.22 2.88 13.94
CA GLU A 245 13.52 3.31 14.47
C GLU A 245 14.10 4.49 13.67
N TRP A 246 14.02 4.46 12.33
CA TRP A 246 14.49 5.58 11.52
C TRP A 246 13.66 6.85 11.73
N LEU A 247 12.38 6.73 11.98
CA LEU A 247 11.51 7.87 12.25
C LEU A 247 11.74 8.47 13.65
N ASP A 248 12.33 7.69 14.57
CA ASP A 248 12.73 8.11 15.91
C ASP A 248 14.11 8.81 15.94
N LEU A 249 14.93 8.69 14.87
CA LEU A 249 16.23 9.33 14.83
C LEU A 249 16.12 10.85 14.94
N ASP A 250 16.96 11.43 15.79
CA ASP A 250 17.07 12.88 16.01
C ASP A 250 18.41 13.38 15.46
N GLU A 251 18.36 14.19 14.43
CA GLU A 251 19.53 14.82 13.80
C GLU A 251 19.30 16.33 13.64
N PRO A 252 20.35 17.18 13.58
CA PRO A 252 20.22 18.65 13.59
C PRO A 252 19.22 19.22 12.57
N ASP A 253 19.16 18.66 11.35
CA ASP A 253 18.27 19.10 10.28
C ASP A 253 17.05 18.17 10.10
N MET A 254 16.94 17.14 10.93
CA MET A 254 15.95 16.09 10.82
C MET A 254 15.50 15.62 12.21
N PRO A 255 14.75 16.45 12.96
CA PRO A 255 14.31 16.13 14.32
C PRO A 255 13.46 14.87 14.35
N ALA A 256 13.53 14.13 15.47
CA ALA A 256 12.70 12.96 15.72
C ALA A 256 11.22 13.29 15.51
N MET A 257 10.50 12.38 14.89
CA MET A 257 9.04 12.51 14.77
C MET A 257 8.35 12.14 16.09
N LEU A 258 7.14 12.63 16.30
CA LEU A 258 6.37 12.25 17.48
C LEU A 258 6.16 10.74 17.54
N PRO A 259 6.02 10.16 18.75
CA PRO A 259 5.76 8.73 18.90
C PRO A 259 4.54 8.25 18.11
N ALA A 260 4.59 7.03 17.64
CA ALA A 260 3.49 6.43 16.88
C ALA A 260 2.22 6.30 17.75
N LYS A 261 1.07 6.68 17.19
CA LYS A 261 -0.24 6.51 17.86
C LYS A 261 -0.64 5.05 17.92
N ALA A 262 -1.46 4.68 18.91
CA ALA A 262 -1.97 3.31 19.08
C ALA A 262 -2.63 2.73 17.80
N ALA A 263 -3.35 3.55 17.03
CA ALA A 263 -3.97 3.13 15.77
C ALA A 263 -2.98 2.58 14.72
N PHE A 264 -1.69 2.99 14.77
CA PHE A 264 -0.67 2.44 13.90
C PHE A 264 -0.45 0.94 14.16
N PHE A 265 -0.42 0.54 15.42
CA PHE A 265 -0.18 -0.84 15.83
C PHE A 265 -1.36 -1.78 15.55
N GLN A 266 -2.52 -1.22 15.15
CA GLN A 266 -3.70 -1.97 14.73
C GLN A 266 -3.76 -2.18 13.20
N ARG A 267 -2.84 -1.62 12.43
CA ARG A 267 -2.79 -1.81 10.99
C ARG A 267 -2.64 -3.28 10.64
N PHE A 268 -3.47 -3.76 9.73
CA PHE A 268 -3.54 -5.17 9.31
C PHE A 268 -3.87 -6.17 10.43
N LYS A 269 -4.23 -5.71 11.63
CA LYS A 269 -4.65 -6.59 12.74
C LYS A 269 -6.17 -6.60 12.85
N GLN A 270 -6.72 -7.75 13.21
CA GLN A 270 -8.12 -7.81 13.59
C GLN A 270 -8.29 -7.05 14.91
N GLY A 271 -9.36 -6.26 15.03
CA GLY A 271 -9.73 -5.64 16.30
C GLY A 271 -9.94 -6.73 17.36
N ALA A 272 -9.43 -6.46 18.56
CA ALA A 272 -9.66 -7.31 19.70
C ALA A 272 -11.14 -7.28 20.11
#